data_fb976540f0340bfb2859512079a26a40
#
_entry.id   fb976540f0340bfb2859512079a26a40
#
_cell.length_a   1.000
_cell.length_b   1.000
_cell.length_c   1.000
_cell.angle_alpha   90.00
_cell.angle_beta   90.00
_cell.angle_gamma   90.00
#
_symmetry.space_group_name_H-M   'P 1'
#
loop_
_entity.id
_entity.type
_entity.pdbx_description
1 polymer ?
#
loop_
_entity_poly.entity_id
_entity_poly.type
_entity_poly.pdbx_seq_one_letter_code
_entity_poly.pdbx_strand_id
1 'polypeptide(L)'
;MFNFGDMLDIVERNLPPDAPLCLHGDRRIDWGEAGRLSNNLARSLREGGLKAGDSLAIYLRNGPEYILGLAAAFKARLAAVNVNYRYTDAELRYLLNDSDARAVVYAAEFRDHVEAIRADLPLVTRWIEVTDGAPAPGFAEDFAVLTQSGDGAPLDIERSPNDIVFIYTGGTTGMPKGVMWEHGELREILVSAARALQPVPDTPDELAASIRELGPGPRILPACPLMHGTGLLPAIATMVAGGSIVTLAHRSFDAREAIEAIERHRPQALVIVGDSFGRPLLAELEGGAQAHDLGSVLSVTSSGVMWSADIKRGLLRHMPDAVLNDVLSSSEALGLGASVMTRDCEVKTASFTLGERCRVFDETDRPVLAGSGGVGRLALGPPNPLGYYRDAEKSAATFRVIDGVRYCIPGDWVRVEADGSLTFLGRGSGCINTGGEKVFAEEVEEALKRHDSVSDALVVGVPDPTWGQAIVGVVTLHADAAFDAEALRDHVRAQLAGYKVPKRLLVADRPLRAANGKADYGAARAIAEGATAR
;
A
#
# COMPACT_ATOMS: atom_id res chain seq x y z
N MET A 1 -13.71 -21.77 -4.21
CA MET A 1 -13.04 -20.46 -3.95
C MET A 1 -13.54 -19.93 -2.62
N PHE A 2 -12.70 -19.21 -1.89
CA PHE A 2 -13.02 -18.71 -0.56
C PHE A 2 -13.61 -17.28 -0.58
N ASN A 3 -14.51 -17.00 0.38
CA ASN A 3 -14.85 -15.65 0.82
C ASN A 3 -14.07 -15.33 2.09
N PHE A 4 -13.64 -14.09 2.28
CA PHE A 4 -12.89 -13.70 3.49
C PHE A 4 -13.72 -13.82 4.76
N GLY A 5 -15.03 -13.53 4.72
CA GLY A 5 -15.92 -13.74 5.87
C GLY A 5 -16.02 -15.20 6.30
N ASP A 6 -16.08 -16.14 5.33
CA ASP A 6 -16.09 -17.57 5.63
C ASP A 6 -14.74 -18.02 6.22
N MET A 7 -13.63 -17.52 5.67
CA MET A 7 -12.30 -17.81 6.21
C MET A 7 -12.17 -17.35 7.66
N LEU A 8 -12.63 -16.14 7.99
CA LEU A 8 -12.62 -15.61 9.35
C LEU A 8 -13.47 -16.47 10.29
N ASP A 9 -14.67 -16.87 9.89
CA ASP A 9 -15.52 -17.77 10.69
C ASP A 9 -14.86 -19.14 10.91
N ILE A 10 -14.10 -19.65 9.94
CA ILE A 10 -13.33 -20.91 10.08
C ILE A 10 -12.17 -20.73 11.05
N VAL A 11 -11.42 -19.62 10.92
CA VAL A 11 -10.31 -19.30 11.82
C VAL A 11 -10.80 -19.20 13.28
N GLU A 12 -11.85 -18.42 13.53
CA GLU A 12 -12.43 -18.19 14.86
C GLU A 12 -12.90 -19.49 15.53
N ARG A 13 -13.46 -20.42 14.76
CA ARG A 13 -13.93 -21.71 15.28
C ARG A 13 -12.81 -22.70 15.59
N ASN A 14 -11.63 -22.53 15.01
CA ASN A 14 -10.56 -23.54 15.07
C ASN A 14 -9.30 -23.04 15.82
N LEU A 15 -9.17 -21.75 16.11
CA LEU A 15 -8.12 -21.22 16.98
C LEU A 15 -8.53 -21.24 18.45
N PRO A 16 -7.55 -21.28 19.39
CA PRO A 16 -7.82 -20.92 20.78
C PRO A 16 -8.42 -19.51 20.86
N PRO A 17 -9.54 -19.33 21.60
CA PRO A 17 -10.21 -18.04 21.65
C PRO A 17 -9.36 -16.91 22.28
N ASP A 18 -8.36 -17.26 23.06
CA ASP A 18 -7.39 -16.37 23.70
C ASP A 18 -6.13 -16.12 22.82
N ALA A 19 -6.06 -16.70 21.63
CA ALA A 19 -5.02 -16.34 20.66
C ALA A 19 -5.17 -14.87 20.23
N PRO A 20 -4.07 -14.08 20.19
CA PRO A 20 -4.17 -12.65 19.86
C PRO A 20 -4.50 -12.44 18.38
N LEU A 21 -5.45 -11.54 18.08
CA LEU A 21 -5.67 -11.00 16.75
C LEU A 21 -5.02 -9.63 16.59
N CYS A 22 -5.24 -8.70 17.52
CA CYS A 22 -4.70 -7.35 17.43
C CYS A 22 -4.01 -6.93 18.71
N LEU A 23 -2.81 -6.35 18.57
CA LEU A 23 -2.00 -5.79 19.65
C LEU A 23 -1.74 -4.32 19.33
N HIS A 24 -2.24 -3.40 20.18
CA HIS A 24 -2.19 -1.96 19.97
C HIS A 24 -1.80 -1.23 21.25
N GLY A 25 -0.54 -0.83 21.36
CA GLY A 25 -0.02 -0.34 22.66
C GLY A 25 -0.21 -1.37 23.75
N ASP A 26 -0.96 -1.02 24.79
CA ASP A 26 -1.31 -1.93 25.90
C ASP A 26 -2.62 -2.70 25.66
N ARG A 27 -3.38 -2.37 24.62
CA ARG A 27 -4.64 -3.05 24.27
C ARG A 27 -4.34 -4.34 23.53
N ARG A 28 -5.07 -5.38 23.88
CA ARG A 28 -5.06 -6.67 23.21
C ARG A 28 -6.50 -7.08 22.91
N ILE A 29 -6.75 -7.50 21.69
CA ILE A 29 -8.01 -8.12 21.25
C ILE A 29 -7.67 -9.53 20.79
N ASP A 30 -8.28 -10.50 21.42
CA ASP A 30 -8.11 -11.91 21.09
C ASP A 30 -9.12 -12.35 20.00
N TRP A 31 -8.83 -13.47 19.34
CA TRP A 31 -9.68 -13.98 18.26
C TRP A 31 -11.13 -14.24 18.70
N GLY A 32 -11.32 -14.79 19.91
CA GLY A 32 -12.68 -15.01 20.45
C GLY A 32 -13.45 -13.71 20.71
N GLU A 33 -12.76 -12.68 21.23
CA GLU A 33 -13.35 -11.36 21.41
C GLU A 33 -13.64 -10.69 20.06
N ALA A 34 -12.67 -10.70 19.13
CA ALA A 34 -12.80 -10.10 17.82
C ALA A 34 -13.95 -10.73 17.02
N GLY A 35 -14.09 -12.06 17.07
CA GLY A 35 -15.18 -12.79 16.47
C GLY A 35 -16.53 -12.27 16.95
N ARG A 36 -16.72 -12.23 18.27
CA ARG A 36 -17.96 -11.76 18.89
C ARG A 36 -18.27 -10.30 18.53
N LEU A 37 -17.28 -9.41 18.61
CA LEU A 37 -17.46 -7.98 18.33
C LEU A 37 -17.76 -7.72 16.86
N SER A 38 -17.04 -8.38 15.95
CA SER A 38 -17.25 -8.22 14.50
C SER A 38 -18.55 -8.86 14.03
N ASN A 39 -18.99 -9.98 14.63
CA ASN A 39 -20.28 -10.60 14.36
C ASN A 39 -21.44 -9.68 14.76
N ASN A 40 -21.37 -9.06 15.95
CA ASN A 40 -22.38 -8.10 16.40
C ASN A 40 -22.46 -6.89 15.45
N LEU A 41 -21.32 -6.30 15.09
CA LEU A 41 -21.30 -5.18 14.14
C LEU A 41 -21.86 -5.59 12.77
N ALA A 42 -21.46 -6.74 12.24
CA ALA A 42 -21.96 -7.25 10.98
C ALA A 42 -23.47 -7.47 11.00
N ARG A 43 -24.01 -8.02 12.09
CA ARG A 43 -25.46 -8.19 12.31
C ARG A 43 -26.16 -6.85 12.36
N SER A 44 -25.67 -5.90 13.18
CA SER A 44 -26.21 -4.55 13.27
C SER A 44 -26.27 -3.84 11.90
N LEU A 45 -25.21 -3.99 11.08
CA LEU A 45 -25.17 -3.41 9.73
C LEU A 45 -26.26 -4.01 8.84
N ARG A 46 -26.45 -5.34 8.89
CA ARG A 46 -27.48 -6.05 8.10
C ARG A 46 -28.89 -5.73 8.57
N GLU A 47 -29.15 -5.75 9.86
CA GLU A 47 -30.43 -5.38 10.48
C GLU A 47 -30.79 -3.91 10.24
N GLY A 48 -29.76 -3.04 10.18
CA GLY A 48 -29.88 -1.62 9.81
C GLY A 48 -30.16 -1.38 8.32
N GLY A 49 -30.37 -2.45 7.53
CA GLY A 49 -30.84 -2.38 6.14
C GLY A 49 -29.77 -2.48 5.07
N LEU A 50 -28.49 -2.60 5.42
CA LEU A 50 -27.43 -2.81 4.43
C LEU A 50 -27.55 -4.19 3.77
N LYS A 51 -27.32 -4.25 2.47
CA LYS A 51 -27.43 -5.46 1.64
C LYS A 51 -26.05 -5.94 1.21
N ALA A 52 -25.98 -7.19 0.74
CA ALA A 52 -24.77 -7.71 0.10
C ALA A 52 -24.33 -6.80 -1.06
N GLY A 53 -23.05 -6.43 -1.06
CA GLY A 53 -22.45 -5.52 -2.04
C GLY A 53 -22.56 -4.02 -1.69
N ASP A 54 -23.33 -3.64 -0.67
CA ASP A 54 -23.32 -2.24 -0.19
C ASP A 54 -21.93 -1.90 0.40
N SER A 55 -21.50 -0.67 0.21
CA SER A 55 -20.17 -0.22 0.64
C SER A 55 -20.15 0.23 2.10
N LEU A 56 -19.19 -0.31 2.86
CA LEU A 56 -18.80 0.15 4.20
C LEU A 56 -17.46 0.88 4.10
N ALA A 57 -17.47 2.19 4.29
CA ALA A 57 -16.25 3.00 4.32
C ALA A 57 -15.60 2.98 5.71
N ILE A 58 -14.29 2.73 5.76
CA ILE A 58 -13.50 2.66 6.99
C ILE A 58 -12.55 3.86 7.01
N TYR A 59 -12.94 4.89 7.77
CA TYR A 59 -12.25 6.17 7.90
C TYR A 59 -11.56 6.25 9.26
N LEU A 60 -10.58 5.37 9.45
CA LEU A 60 -9.87 5.15 10.71
C LEU A 60 -8.36 5.14 10.51
N ARG A 61 -7.62 5.38 11.59
CA ARG A 61 -6.18 5.03 11.67
C ARG A 61 -6.01 3.54 11.94
N ASN A 62 -4.76 3.09 11.91
CA ASN A 62 -4.43 1.72 12.32
C ASN A 62 -4.86 1.48 13.78
N GLY A 63 -5.56 0.40 14.00
CA GLY A 63 -6.02 0.04 15.34
C GLY A 63 -7.01 -1.12 15.32
N PRO A 64 -7.43 -1.58 16.50
CA PRO A 64 -8.38 -2.68 16.63
C PRO A 64 -9.70 -2.42 15.90
N GLU A 65 -10.21 -1.19 15.94
CA GLU A 65 -11.49 -0.81 15.34
C GLU A 65 -11.44 -0.89 13.81
N TYR A 66 -10.28 -0.61 13.19
CA TYR A 66 -10.07 -0.83 11.76
C TYR A 66 -10.20 -2.31 11.40
N ILE A 67 -9.53 -3.17 12.17
CA ILE A 67 -9.54 -4.64 11.97
C ILE A 67 -10.95 -5.20 12.19
N LEU A 68 -11.64 -4.76 13.23
CA LEU A 68 -13.02 -5.19 13.52
C LEU A 68 -14.01 -4.70 12.45
N GLY A 69 -13.87 -3.47 11.98
CA GLY A 69 -14.70 -2.92 10.89
C GLY A 69 -14.50 -3.68 9.59
N LEU A 70 -13.25 -4.03 9.26
CA LEU A 70 -12.92 -4.83 8.08
C LEU A 70 -13.50 -6.26 8.18
N ALA A 71 -13.33 -6.91 9.34
CA ALA A 71 -13.91 -8.23 9.58
C ALA A 71 -15.44 -8.21 9.48
N ALA A 72 -16.09 -7.21 10.07
CA ALA A 72 -17.53 -7.05 10.01
C ALA A 72 -18.04 -6.83 8.57
N ALA A 73 -17.31 -6.03 7.76
CA ALA A 73 -17.64 -5.86 6.34
C ALA A 73 -17.65 -7.19 5.60
N PHE A 74 -16.59 -7.99 5.74
CA PHE A 74 -16.49 -9.30 5.08
C PHE A 74 -17.57 -10.27 5.55
N LYS A 75 -17.82 -10.33 6.86
CA LYS A 75 -18.84 -11.20 7.45
C LYS A 75 -20.26 -10.81 7.01
N ALA A 76 -20.55 -9.52 6.83
CA ALA A 76 -21.83 -9.01 6.39
C ALA A 76 -22.02 -9.00 4.86
N ARG A 77 -21.03 -9.44 4.07
CA ARG A 77 -20.99 -9.35 2.60
C ARG A 77 -21.01 -7.90 2.10
N LEU A 78 -20.41 -6.99 2.85
CA LEU A 78 -20.29 -5.59 2.45
C LEU A 78 -18.96 -5.37 1.73
N ALA A 79 -18.97 -4.49 0.75
CA ALA A 79 -17.76 -4.06 0.09
C ALA A 79 -16.99 -3.11 1.02
N ALA A 80 -15.87 -3.56 1.56
CA ALA A 80 -15.01 -2.73 2.40
C ALA A 80 -14.30 -1.68 1.55
N VAL A 81 -14.37 -0.41 1.97
CA VAL A 81 -13.74 0.74 1.30
C VAL A 81 -12.71 1.36 2.25
N ASN A 82 -11.44 1.31 1.87
CA ASN A 82 -10.40 2.01 2.61
C ASN A 82 -10.48 3.52 2.35
N VAL A 83 -10.52 4.32 3.41
CA VAL A 83 -10.56 5.79 3.30
C VAL A 83 -9.25 6.38 3.81
N ASN A 84 -8.63 7.21 2.98
CA ASN A 84 -7.41 7.92 3.39
C ASN A 84 -7.78 9.05 4.36
N TYR A 85 -7.34 8.93 5.62
CA TYR A 85 -7.62 9.91 6.68
C TYR A 85 -6.93 11.28 6.49
N ARG A 86 -6.16 11.43 5.43
CA ARG A 86 -5.51 12.70 5.05
C ARG A 86 -6.24 13.46 3.95
N TYR A 87 -7.36 12.90 3.45
CA TYR A 87 -8.16 13.58 2.44
C TYR A 87 -8.76 14.87 2.98
N THR A 88 -8.80 15.86 2.11
CA THR A 88 -9.61 17.06 2.31
C THR A 88 -11.10 16.72 2.28
N ASP A 89 -11.95 17.61 2.77
CA ASP A 89 -13.41 17.44 2.72
C ASP A 89 -13.92 17.16 1.30
N ALA A 90 -13.32 17.81 0.30
CA ALA A 90 -13.69 17.62 -1.10
C ALA A 90 -13.32 16.20 -1.61
N GLU A 91 -12.14 15.71 -1.28
CA GLU A 91 -11.69 14.35 -1.65
C GLU A 91 -12.47 13.28 -0.89
N LEU A 92 -12.75 13.50 0.39
CA LEU A 92 -13.55 12.60 1.22
C LEU A 92 -14.98 12.50 0.71
N ARG A 93 -15.62 13.64 0.43
CA ARG A 93 -16.96 13.70 -0.18
C ARG A 93 -16.99 12.97 -1.53
N TYR A 94 -15.97 13.21 -2.35
CA TYR A 94 -15.86 12.52 -3.64
C TYR A 94 -15.79 11.01 -3.45
N LEU A 95 -14.87 10.50 -2.62
CA LEU A 95 -14.68 9.08 -2.40
C LEU A 95 -15.95 8.40 -1.88
N LEU A 96 -16.63 9.00 -0.90
CA LEU A 96 -17.83 8.42 -0.30
C LEU A 96 -19.01 8.39 -1.29
N ASN A 97 -19.11 9.39 -2.19
CA ASN A 97 -20.08 9.38 -3.28
C ASN A 97 -19.71 8.38 -4.37
N ASP A 98 -18.43 8.37 -4.79
CA ASP A 98 -17.94 7.48 -5.85
C ASP A 98 -18.07 6.01 -5.47
N SER A 99 -17.81 5.66 -4.22
CA SER A 99 -17.94 4.30 -3.69
C SER A 99 -19.36 3.87 -3.35
N ASP A 100 -20.38 4.72 -3.54
CA ASP A 100 -21.77 4.51 -3.07
C ASP A 100 -21.83 4.09 -1.61
N ALA A 101 -21.01 4.71 -0.75
CA ALA A 101 -20.96 4.37 0.67
C ALA A 101 -22.34 4.43 1.31
N ARG A 102 -22.74 3.33 1.98
CA ARG A 102 -24.02 3.23 2.73
C ARG A 102 -23.81 3.39 4.21
N ALA A 103 -22.65 2.98 4.70
CA ALA A 103 -22.24 3.21 6.07
C ALA A 103 -20.78 3.69 6.11
N VAL A 104 -20.48 4.51 7.12
CA VAL A 104 -19.13 5.02 7.37
C VAL A 104 -18.79 4.77 8.83
N VAL A 105 -17.70 4.03 9.07
CA VAL A 105 -17.06 3.94 10.38
C VAL A 105 -15.94 4.96 10.43
N TYR A 106 -15.95 5.87 11.40
CA TYR A 106 -14.96 6.94 11.50
C TYR A 106 -14.52 7.17 12.96
N ALA A 107 -13.31 7.71 13.16
CA ALA A 107 -12.84 8.07 14.49
C ALA A 107 -13.32 9.48 14.90
N ALA A 108 -13.54 9.69 16.19
CA ALA A 108 -13.97 10.98 16.76
C ALA A 108 -13.07 12.15 16.35
N GLU A 109 -11.76 11.91 16.13
CA GLU A 109 -10.83 12.93 15.62
C GLU A 109 -11.19 13.48 14.22
N PHE A 110 -12.02 12.76 13.46
CA PHE A 110 -12.49 13.16 12.12
C PHE A 110 -13.93 13.67 12.10
N ARG A 111 -14.54 13.87 13.27
CA ARG A 111 -15.94 14.32 13.41
C ARG A 111 -16.22 15.60 12.63
N ASP A 112 -15.35 16.60 12.73
CA ASP A 112 -15.52 17.89 12.07
C ASP A 112 -15.58 17.74 10.54
N HIS A 113 -14.72 16.87 9.96
CA HIS A 113 -14.75 16.55 8.53
C HIS A 113 -16.06 15.86 8.13
N VAL A 114 -16.52 14.90 8.93
CA VAL A 114 -17.79 14.20 8.70
C VAL A 114 -18.98 15.16 8.78
N GLU A 115 -19.03 16.03 9.79
CA GLU A 115 -20.09 17.04 9.94
C GLU A 115 -20.13 17.99 8.74
N ALA A 116 -18.98 18.40 8.23
CA ALA A 116 -18.89 19.33 7.10
C ALA A 116 -19.42 18.74 5.78
N ILE A 117 -19.39 17.40 5.60
CA ILE A 117 -19.72 16.78 4.32
C ILE A 117 -20.98 15.92 4.33
N ARG A 118 -21.47 15.46 5.49
CA ARG A 118 -22.54 14.46 5.58
C ARG A 118 -23.84 14.86 4.89
N ALA A 119 -24.16 16.15 4.86
CA ALA A 119 -25.38 16.65 4.19
C ALA A 119 -25.35 16.44 2.67
N ASP A 120 -24.15 16.33 2.08
CA ASP A 120 -23.93 16.11 0.65
C ASP A 120 -23.87 14.61 0.27
N LEU A 121 -24.11 13.71 1.24
CA LEU A 121 -23.94 12.26 1.11
C LEU A 121 -25.25 11.51 1.40
N PRO A 122 -26.29 11.70 0.58
CA PRO A 122 -27.64 11.16 0.87
C PRO A 122 -27.71 9.62 0.85
N LEU A 123 -26.72 8.94 0.28
CA LEU A 123 -26.64 7.48 0.27
C LEU A 123 -26.12 6.89 1.57
N VAL A 124 -25.38 7.65 2.36
CA VAL A 124 -24.88 7.22 3.66
C VAL A 124 -26.00 7.27 4.67
N THR A 125 -26.53 6.12 5.01
CA THR A 125 -27.66 5.98 5.95
C THR A 125 -27.19 5.73 7.39
N ARG A 126 -25.93 5.30 7.58
CA ARG A 126 -25.36 5.02 8.90
C ARG A 126 -23.97 5.65 9.06
N TRP A 127 -23.87 6.50 10.06
CA TRP A 127 -22.60 7.05 10.54
C TRP A 127 -22.28 6.39 11.86
N ILE A 128 -21.11 5.77 11.97
CA ILE A 128 -20.72 4.98 13.14
C ILE A 128 -19.39 5.55 13.64
N GLU A 129 -19.41 6.11 14.84
CA GLU A 129 -18.25 6.77 15.42
C GLU A 129 -17.52 5.86 16.40
N VAL A 130 -16.21 5.75 16.23
CA VAL A 130 -15.30 5.27 17.26
C VAL A 130 -15.00 6.44 18.18
N THR A 131 -15.63 6.44 19.34
CA THR A 131 -15.58 7.55 20.30
C THR A 131 -14.25 7.57 21.08
N ASP A 132 -13.85 8.75 21.56
CA ASP A 132 -12.64 8.99 22.36
C ASP A 132 -12.94 9.22 23.85
N GLY A 133 -14.12 8.79 24.30
CA GLY A 133 -14.64 9.01 25.65
C GLY A 133 -15.75 10.05 25.73
N ALA A 134 -15.91 10.89 24.70
CA ALA A 134 -17.09 11.73 24.54
C ALA A 134 -18.20 10.96 23.80
N PRO A 135 -19.49 11.22 24.07
CA PRO A 135 -20.59 10.60 23.34
C PRO A 135 -20.54 10.86 21.84
N ALA A 136 -20.99 9.88 21.05
CA ALA A 136 -21.22 10.07 19.62
C ALA A 136 -22.26 11.19 19.40
N PRO A 137 -22.13 11.99 18.33
CA PRO A 137 -23.10 13.04 18.02
C PRO A 137 -24.45 12.44 17.63
N GLY A 138 -25.54 13.19 17.80
CA GLY A 138 -26.90 12.68 17.61
C GLY A 138 -27.23 12.13 16.21
N PHE A 139 -26.37 12.34 15.22
CA PHE A 139 -26.50 11.76 13.88
C PHE A 139 -25.70 10.45 13.69
N ALA A 140 -24.85 10.09 14.66
CA ALA A 140 -23.99 8.91 14.59
C ALA A 140 -24.30 7.92 15.72
N GLU A 141 -24.01 6.67 15.44
CA GLU A 141 -24.09 5.55 16.38
C GLU A 141 -22.72 5.31 17.00
N ASP A 142 -22.66 4.85 18.23
CA ASP A 142 -21.40 4.51 18.90
C ASP A 142 -20.94 3.12 18.49
N PHE A 143 -19.72 3.02 17.96
CA PHE A 143 -19.08 1.76 17.51
C PHE A 143 -19.01 0.73 18.65
N ALA A 144 -18.66 1.17 19.86
CA ALA A 144 -18.52 0.25 21.00
C ALA A 144 -19.89 -0.31 21.41
N VAL A 145 -20.96 0.51 21.36
CA VAL A 145 -22.32 0.04 21.64
C VAL A 145 -22.73 -1.02 20.60
N LEU A 146 -22.51 -0.77 19.31
CA LEU A 146 -22.89 -1.71 18.25
C LEU A 146 -22.12 -3.04 18.33
N THR A 147 -20.82 -2.97 18.60
CA THR A 147 -19.97 -4.17 18.70
C THR A 147 -20.26 -5.00 19.95
N GLN A 148 -20.71 -4.38 21.04
CA GLN A 148 -21.03 -5.06 22.30
C GLN A 148 -22.47 -5.54 22.38
N SER A 149 -23.35 -5.07 21.49
CA SER A 149 -24.79 -5.42 21.48
C SER A 149 -25.02 -6.69 20.63
N GLY A 150 -25.47 -7.76 21.28
CA GLY A 150 -25.81 -9.03 20.64
C GLY A 150 -25.15 -10.22 21.31
N ASP A 151 -25.42 -11.40 20.79
CA ASP A 151 -24.91 -12.68 21.30
C ASP A 151 -23.52 -13.05 20.78
N GLY A 152 -23.02 -12.29 19.79
CA GLY A 152 -21.72 -12.56 19.17
C GLY A 152 -21.70 -13.78 18.24
N ALA A 153 -22.84 -14.41 17.97
CA ALA A 153 -22.90 -15.57 17.10
C ALA A 153 -22.58 -15.21 15.64
N PRO A 154 -21.93 -16.11 14.88
CA PRO A 154 -21.73 -15.93 13.46
C PRO A 154 -23.04 -15.67 12.70
N LEU A 155 -22.98 -14.94 11.58
CA LEU A 155 -24.13 -14.71 10.72
C LEU A 155 -24.42 -15.99 9.91
N ASP A 156 -25.68 -16.45 9.93
CA ASP A 156 -26.15 -17.53 9.09
C ASP A 156 -26.55 -17.00 7.70
N ILE A 157 -25.54 -16.72 6.88
CA ILE A 157 -25.70 -16.21 5.51
C ILE A 157 -24.75 -16.90 4.56
N GLU A 158 -25.20 -17.18 3.35
CA GLU A 158 -24.35 -17.67 2.27
C GLU A 158 -23.51 -16.52 1.71
N ARG A 159 -22.18 -16.66 1.70
CA ARG A 159 -21.25 -15.69 1.13
C ARG A 159 -20.72 -16.13 -0.21
N SER A 160 -20.20 -15.19 -0.99
CA SER A 160 -19.71 -15.44 -2.34
C SER A 160 -18.23 -15.07 -2.46
N PRO A 161 -17.41 -15.89 -3.16
CA PRO A 161 -16.04 -15.50 -3.49
C PRO A 161 -15.97 -14.25 -4.39
N ASN A 162 -17.08 -13.87 -5.01
CA ASN A 162 -17.21 -12.69 -5.85
C ASN A 162 -17.63 -11.43 -5.05
N ASP A 163 -17.77 -11.53 -3.71
CA ASP A 163 -17.90 -10.34 -2.87
C ASP A 163 -16.65 -9.46 -3.04
N ILE A 164 -16.79 -8.14 -2.91
CA ILE A 164 -15.77 -7.18 -3.33
C ILE A 164 -15.12 -6.50 -2.14
N VAL A 165 -13.81 -6.29 -2.25
CA VAL A 165 -13.07 -5.30 -1.48
C VAL A 165 -12.57 -4.22 -2.42
N PHE A 166 -12.77 -2.95 -2.04
CA PHE A 166 -12.21 -1.81 -2.75
C PHE A 166 -10.80 -1.49 -2.24
N ILE A 167 -9.92 -1.13 -3.17
CA ILE A 167 -8.68 -0.46 -2.85
C ILE A 167 -8.72 0.91 -3.53
N TYR A 168 -9.14 1.94 -2.77
CA TYR A 168 -9.09 3.31 -3.24
C TYR A 168 -7.67 3.85 -3.18
N THR A 169 -7.21 4.41 -4.28
CA THR A 169 -5.88 5.01 -4.38
C THR A 169 -5.95 6.40 -4.97
N GLY A 170 -5.25 7.34 -4.34
CA GLY A 170 -5.01 8.65 -4.95
C GLY A 170 -4.09 8.47 -6.16
N GLY A 171 -4.59 8.76 -7.36
CA GLY A 171 -3.76 8.84 -8.55
C GLY A 171 -2.83 10.07 -8.47
N THR A 172 -1.68 10.01 -9.15
CA THR A 172 -0.77 11.15 -9.28
C THR A 172 -1.40 12.32 -10.08
N THR A 173 -2.56 12.11 -10.70
CA THR A 173 -3.16 13.03 -11.68
C THR A 173 -4.67 13.24 -11.51
N GLY A 174 -5.26 12.95 -10.34
CA GLY A 174 -6.71 13.15 -10.19
C GLY A 174 -7.31 12.61 -8.90
N MET A 175 -8.63 12.62 -8.83
CA MET A 175 -9.42 12.12 -7.71
C MET A 175 -9.19 10.62 -7.48
N PRO A 176 -9.37 10.12 -6.24
CA PRO A 176 -9.19 8.72 -5.89
C PRO A 176 -10.07 7.79 -6.74
N LYS A 177 -9.54 6.62 -7.10
CA LYS A 177 -10.28 5.59 -7.86
C LYS A 177 -10.36 4.29 -7.09
N GLY A 178 -11.53 3.67 -7.10
CA GLY A 178 -11.79 2.39 -6.45
C GLY A 178 -11.45 1.22 -7.35
N VAL A 179 -10.37 0.50 -7.04
CA VAL A 179 -10.02 -0.75 -7.69
C VAL A 179 -10.83 -1.87 -7.05
N MET A 180 -11.59 -2.62 -7.86
CA MET A 180 -12.50 -3.68 -7.39
C MET A 180 -11.82 -5.04 -7.42
N TRP A 181 -11.55 -5.62 -6.26
CA TRP A 181 -11.04 -6.98 -6.14
C TRP A 181 -12.12 -7.94 -5.62
N GLU A 182 -12.36 -9.02 -6.33
CA GLU A 182 -13.15 -10.13 -5.80
C GLU A 182 -12.36 -10.88 -4.72
N HIS A 183 -13.01 -11.31 -3.65
CA HIS A 183 -12.37 -12.00 -2.52
C HIS A 183 -11.61 -13.25 -2.98
N GLY A 184 -12.20 -14.03 -3.88
CA GLY A 184 -11.58 -15.25 -4.40
C GLY A 184 -10.28 -14.98 -5.17
N GLU A 185 -10.32 -14.02 -6.10
CA GLU A 185 -9.16 -13.65 -6.92
C GLU A 185 -8.05 -13.00 -6.07
N LEU A 186 -8.43 -12.13 -5.14
CA LEU A 186 -7.48 -11.49 -4.24
C LEU A 186 -6.82 -12.52 -3.32
N ARG A 187 -7.58 -13.48 -2.79
CA ARG A 187 -7.04 -14.58 -1.97
C ARG A 187 -5.94 -15.35 -2.71
N GLU A 188 -6.14 -15.69 -3.98
CA GLU A 188 -5.13 -16.42 -4.76
C GLU A 188 -3.82 -15.65 -4.87
N ILE A 189 -3.89 -14.34 -4.98
CA ILE A 189 -2.70 -13.48 -4.95
C ILE A 189 -2.05 -13.46 -3.57
N LEU A 190 -2.84 -13.27 -2.51
CA LEU A 190 -2.31 -13.16 -1.15
C LEU A 190 -1.60 -14.45 -0.69
N VAL A 191 -2.04 -15.61 -1.18
CA VAL A 191 -1.42 -16.89 -0.83
C VAL A 191 -0.35 -17.35 -1.82
N SER A 192 -0.14 -16.66 -2.94
CA SER A 192 0.75 -17.12 -4.02
C SER A 192 2.20 -17.34 -3.55
N ALA A 193 2.73 -16.43 -2.74
CA ALA A 193 4.08 -16.57 -2.18
C ALA A 193 4.20 -17.76 -1.22
N ALA A 194 3.18 -17.98 -0.38
CA ALA A 194 3.15 -19.14 0.52
C ALA A 194 3.00 -20.44 -0.27
N ARG A 195 2.16 -20.46 -1.31
CA ARG A 195 1.93 -21.62 -2.20
C ARG A 195 3.21 -22.06 -2.93
N ALA A 196 4.12 -21.15 -3.22
CA ALA A 196 5.42 -21.47 -3.82
C ALA A 196 6.37 -22.21 -2.85
N LEU A 197 6.12 -22.12 -1.53
CA LEU A 197 6.97 -22.71 -0.50
C LEU A 197 6.36 -23.96 0.15
N GLN A 198 5.03 -24.02 0.23
CA GLN A 198 4.30 -25.10 0.91
C GLN A 198 2.87 -25.24 0.37
N PRO A 199 2.21 -26.39 0.56
CA PRO A 199 0.80 -26.53 0.28
C PRO A 199 -0.03 -25.50 1.04
N VAL A 200 -1.01 -24.89 0.35
CA VAL A 200 -1.95 -23.93 0.93
C VAL A 200 -3.36 -24.53 0.84
N PRO A 201 -4.17 -24.45 1.90
CA PRO A 201 -5.52 -24.99 1.90
C PRO A 201 -6.38 -24.44 0.75
N ASP A 202 -7.03 -25.31 -0.01
CA ASP A 202 -7.91 -24.95 -1.13
C ASP A 202 -9.40 -25.16 -0.82
N THR A 203 -9.69 -25.83 0.31
CA THR A 203 -11.06 -26.07 0.79
C THR A 203 -11.24 -25.57 2.24
N PRO A 204 -12.49 -25.29 2.67
CA PRO A 204 -12.81 -24.96 4.05
C PRO A 204 -12.32 -26.00 5.07
N ASP A 205 -12.45 -27.29 4.75
CA ASP A 205 -12.03 -28.37 5.65
C ASP A 205 -10.51 -28.46 5.77
N GLU A 206 -9.77 -28.26 4.68
CA GLU A 206 -8.31 -28.16 4.72
C GLU A 206 -7.84 -26.96 5.50
N LEU A 207 -8.50 -25.79 5.36
CA LEU A 207 -8.18 -24.60 6.15
C LEU A 207 -8.41 -24.87 7.64
N ALA A 208 -9.55 -25.45 8.00
CA ALA A 208 -9.86 -25.80 9.38
C ALA A 208 -8.85 -26.81 9.96
N ALA A 209 -8.45 -27.81 9.17
CA ALA A 209 -7.45 -28.80 9.57
C ALA A 209 -6.07 -28.16 9.78
N SER A 210 -5.64 -27.32 8.82
CA SER A 210 -4.37 -26.62 8.89
C SER A 210 -4.28 -25.70 10.13
N ILE A 211 -5.35 -24.95 10.44
CA ILE A 211 -5.39 -24.10 11.63
C ILE A 211 -5.31 -24.92 12.92
N ARG A 212 -6.03 -26.03 13.00
CA ARG A 212 -5.95 -26.92 14.19
C ARG A 212 -4.58 -27.56 14.37
N GLU A 213 -3.91 -27.89 13.26
CA GLU A 213 -2.58 -28.52 13.30
C GLU A 213 -1.47 -27.53 13.61
N LEU A 214 -1.47 -26.38 12.93
CA LEU A 214 -0.38 -25.40 13.00
C LEU A 214 -0.57 -24.37 14.12
N GLY A 215 -1.81 -24.19 14.62
CA GLY A 215 -2.16 -23.16 15.57
C GLY A 215 -2.21 -21.76 14.95
N PRO A 216 -1.99 -20.70 15.77
CA PRO A 216 -2.04 -19.32 15.30
C PRO A 216 -1.01 -19.05 14.19
N GLY A 217 -1.45 -18.35 13.16
CA GLY A 217 -0.61 -17.89 12.06
C GLY A 217 0.43 -16.84 12.49
N PRO A 218 1.18 -16.26 11.54
CA PRO A 218 2.26 -15.33 11.84
C PRO A 218 1.76 -14.03 12.45
N ARG A 219 2.63 -13.38 13.23
CA ARG A 219 2.40 -12.02 13.73
C ARG A 219 3.11 -11.03 12.83
N ILE A 220 2.39 -9.99 12.39
CA ILE A 220 2.96 -8.92 11.57
C ILE A 220 2.85 -7.56 12.26
N LEU A 221 3.78 -6.66 11.91
CA LEU A 221 3.71 -5.23 12.23
C LEU A 221 3.62 -4.45 10.91
N PRO A 222 2.41 -4.08 10.42
CA PRO A 222 2.27 -3.07 9.37
C PRO A 222 2.54 -1.68 9.98
N ALA A 223 3.79 -1.23 9.89
CA ALA A 223 4.19 0.09 10.34
C ALA A 223 3.59 1.20 9.46
N CYS A 224 3.19 0.86 8.24
CA CYS A 224 2.49 1.75 7.32
C CYS A 224 0.96 1.72 7.52
N PRO A 225 0.24 2.76 7.02
CA PRO A 225 -1.21 2.83 7.20
C PRO A 225 -1.99 1.71 6.51
N LEU A 226 -2.97 1.14 7.23
CA LEU A 226 -3.92 0.15 6.69
C LEU A 226 -4.87 0.74 5.63
N MET A 227 -4.99 2.05 5.56
CA MET A 227 -5.75 2.71 4.48
C MET A 227 -5.10 2.58 3.09
N HIS A 228 -3.90 2.03 2.99
CA HIS A 228 -3.19 1.75 1.75
C HIS A 228 -2.97 0.27 1.54
N GLY A 229 -2.98 -0.18 0.28
CA GLY A 229 -2.81 -1.59 -0.09
C GLY A 229 -1.56 -2.23 0.53
N THR A 230 -0.45 -1.48 0.68
CA THR A 230 0.79 -1.97 1.30
C THR A 230 0.58 -2.46 2.74
N GLY A 231 -0.24 -1.78 3.54
CA GLY A 231 -0.58 -2.22 4.89
C GLY A 231 -1.80 -3.16 4.92
N LEU A 232 -2.84 -2.85 4.13
CA LEU A 232 -4.11 -3.56 4.13
C LEU A 232 -4.00 -5.02 3.69
N LEU A 233 -3.32 -5.27 2.57
CA LEU A 233 -3.26 -6.60 1.98
C LEU A 233 -2.53 -7.63 2.87
N PRO A 234 -1.35 -7.32 3.44
CA PRO A 234 -0.73 -8.20 4.43
C PRO A 234 -1.59 -8.39 5.69
N ALA A 235 -2.34 -7.35 6.12
CA ALA A 235 -3.25 -7.49 7.25
C ALA A 235 -4.38 -8.47 6.95
N ILE A 236 -5.03 -8.37 5.77
CA ILE A 236 -6.04 -9.34 5.32
C ILE A 236 -5.44 -10.76 5.27
N ALA A 237 -4.28 -10.92 4.61
CA ALA A 237 -3.60 -12.22 4.52
C ALA A 237 -3.33 -12.82 5.90
N THR A 238 -2.89 -12.00 6.85
CA THR A 238 -2.63 -12.42 8.23
C THR A 238 -3.91 -12.85 8.95
N MET A 239 -4.98 -12.07 8.82
CA MET A 239 -6.27 -12.40 9.44
C MET A 239 -6.80 -13.74 8.92
N VAL A 240 -6.84 -13.95 7.60
CA VAL A 240 -7.38 -15.21 7.02
C VAL A 240 -6.48 -16.41 7.24
N ALA A 241 -5.24 -16.20 7.65
CA ALA A 241 -4.31 -17.24 8.09
C ALA A 241 -4.33 -17.49 9.62
N GLY A 242 -5.21 -16.82 10.36
CA GLY A 242 -5.28 -16.97 11.82
C GLY A 242 -4.11 -16.32 12.58
N GLY A 243 -3.43 -15.37 11.97
CA GLY A 243 -2.31 -14.65 12.56
C GLY A 243 -2.72 -13.47 13.43
N SER A 244 -1.75 -12.65 13.82
CA SER A 244 -1.98 -11.47 14.65
C SER A 244 -1.32 -10.22 14.06
N ILE A 245 -1.93 -9.06 14.31
CA ILE A 245 -1.52 -7.76 13.78
C ILE A 245 -1.11 -6.86 14.95
N VAL A 246 0.12 -6.37 14.91
CA VAL A 246 0.60 -5.32 15.81
C VAL A 246 0.36 -3.98 15.13
N THR A 247 -0.26 -3.03 15.80
CA THR A 247 -0.47 -1.67 15.30
C THR A 247 0.14 -0.66 16.26
N LEU A 248 0.72 0.42 15.70
CA LEU A 248 1.31 1.51 16.46
C LEU A 248 0.22 2.46 16.97
N ALA A 249 0.39 2.98 18.18
CA ALA A 249 -0.58 3.86 18.83
C ALA A 249 -0.40 5.33 18.46
N HIS A 250 0.82 5.75 18.08
CA HIS A 250 1.06 7.11 17.64
C HIS A 250 0.32 7.45 16.34
N ARG A 251 -0.12 8.70 16.24
CA ARG A 251 -0.86 9.21 15.06
C ARG A 251 -0.04 9.24 13.77
N SER A 252 1.28 9.34 13.89
CA SER A 252 2.25 9.28 12.79
C SER A 252 3.24 8.16 13.07
N PHE A 253 3.91 7.68 12.03
CA PHE A 253 4.98 6.71 12.21
C PHE A 253 6.06 7.26 13.14
N ASP A 254 6.35 6.51 14.20
CA ASP A 254 7.42 6.76 15.15
C ASP A 254 8.34 5.54 15.15
N ALA A 255 9.62 5.77 14.85
CA ALA A 255 10.59 4.68 14.70
C ALA A 255 10.91 4.00 16.04
N ARG A 256 10.95 4.77 17.13
CA ARG A 256 11.19 4.25 18.49
C ARG A 256 10.04 3.36 18.93
N GLU A 257 8.79 3.84 18.78
CA GLU A 257 7.60 3.02 19.06
C GLU A 257 7.60 1.72 18.26
N ALA A 258 7.99 1.78 16.97
CA ALA A 258 8.07 0.59 16.13
C ALA A 258 9.10 -0.42 16.64
N ILE A 259 10.27 0.04 17.07
CA ILE A 259 11.32 -0.80 17.66
C ILE A 259 10.84 -1.42 18.98
N GLU A 260 10.27 -0.61 19.88
CA GLU A 260 9.69 -1.08 21.14
C GLU A 260 8.57 -2.10 20.93
N ALA A 261 7.73 -1.88 19.90
CA ALA A 261 6.67 -2.83 19.53
C ALA A 261 7.25 -4.16 19.00
N ILE A 262 8.37 -4.12 18.26
CA ILE A 262 9.07 -5.33 17.80
C ILE A 262 9.62 -6.10 19.01
N GLU A 263 10.29 -5.45 19.93
CA GLU A 263 10.84 -6.09 21.13
C GLU A 263 9.73 -6.69 22.01
N ARG A 264 8.66 -5.94 22.22
CA ARG A 264 7.54 -6.32 23.11
C ARG A 264 6.67 -7.42 22.52
N HIS A 265 6.31 -7.31 21.26
CA HIS A 265 5.30 -8.18 20.63
C HIS A 265 5.89 -9.23 19.70
N ARG A 266 7.19 -9.15 19.37
CA ARG A 266 7.97 -10.12 18.60
C ARG A 266 7.30 -10.51 17.26
N PRO A 267 6.93 -9.57 16.38
CA PRO A 267 6.40 -9.89 15.06
C PRO A 267 7.46 -10.58 14.21
N GLN A 268 7.02 -11.54 13.39
CA GLN A 268 7.87 -12.23 12.40
C GLN A 268 8.02 -11.44 11.11
N ALA A 269 7.08 -10.55 10.82
CA ALA A 269 7.14 -9.72 9.63
C ALA A 269 6.87 -8.25 9.93
N LEU A 270 7.68 -7.39 9.31
CA LEU A 270 7.54 -5.94 9.32
C LEU A 270 7.13 -5.47 7.92
N VAL A 271 6.13 -4.59 7.83
CA VAL A 271 5.68 -4.01 6.55
C VAL A 271 5.90 -2.50 6.56
N ILE A 272 6.66 -2.01 5.58
CA ILE A 272 7.06 -0.60 5.47
C ILE A 272 6.81 -0.04 4.06
N VAL A 273 7.10 1.24 3.86
CA VAL A 273 7.04 1.92 2.57
C VAL A 273 8.39 2.59 2.29
N GLY A 274 9.31 1.82 1.71
CA GLY A 274 10.62 2.28 1.25
C GLY A 274 11.43 3.06 2.27
N ASP A 275 12.22 3.99 1.76
CA ASP A 275 13.09 4.85 2.57
C ASP A 275 12.33 5.75 3.55
N SER A 276 11.06 6.05 3.27
CA SER A 276 10.22 6.87 4.15
C SER A 276 10.04 6.29 5.56
N PHE A 277 10.13 4.97 5.67
CA PHE A 277 10.08 4.22 6.94
C PHE A 277 11.45 3.64 7.29
N GLY A 278 12.15 3.10 6.30
CA GLY A 278 13.45 2.45 6.52
C GLY A 278 14.52 3.40 7.04
N ARG A 279 14.56 4.63 6.54
CA ARG A 279 15.56 5.62 6.97
C ARG A 279 15.35 6.09 8.43
N PRO A 280 14.14 6.46 8.89
CA PRO A 280 13.92 6.77 10.31
C PRO A 280 14.19 5.59 11.23
N LEU A 281 13.81 4.35 10.83
CA LEU A 281 14.13 3.15 11.60
C LEU A 281 15.64 2.97 11.75
N LEU A 282 16.39 3.07 10.67
CA LEU A 282 17.84 2.93 10.70
C LEU A 282 18.50 4.02 11.55
N ALA A 283 18.03 5.27 11.42
CA ALA A 283 18.56 6.38 12.20
C ALA A 283 18.35 6.19 13.72
N GLU A 284 17.18 5.69 14.14
CA GLU A 284 16.92 5.39 15.55
C GLU A 284 17.79 4.22 16.04
N LEU A 285 17.95 3.15 15.24
CA LEU A 285 18.80 2.00 15.59
C LEU A 285 20.29 2.37 15.69
N GLU A 286 20.77 3.30 14.90
CA GLU A 286 22.18 3.76 14.91
C GLU A 286 22.42 4.93 15.87
N GLY A 287 21.38 5.69 16.22
CA GLY A 287 21.48 6.86 17.11
C GLY A 287 21.52 6.54 18.61
N GLY A 288 21.10 5.34 19.00
CA GLY A 288 21.02 4.89 20.38
C GLY A 288 22.27 4.14 20.86
N ALA A 289 22.61 4.30 22.14
CA ALA A 289 23.64 3.47 22.79
C ALA A 289 23.13 2.07 23.21
N GLN A 290 21.83 1.82 23.08
CA GLN A 290 21.18 0.58 23.50
C GLN A 290 21.08 -0.39 22.32
N ALA A 291 21.45 -1.64 22.55
CA ALA A 291 21.20 -2.72 21.61
C ALA A 291 19.73 -3.16 21.70
N HIS A 292 19.07 -3.27 20.55
CA HIS A 292 17.68 -3.71 20.44
C HIS A 292 17.58 -5.17 19.98
N ASP A 293 16.65 -5.95 20.58
CA ASP A 293 16.38 -7.31 20.13
C ASP A 293 15.32 -7.34 19.03
N LEU A 294 15.78 -7.29 17.79
CA LEU A 294 14.93 -7.40 16.60
C LEU A 294 14.95 -8.81 15.98
N GLY A 295 15.52 -9.81 16.65
CA GLY A 295 15.70 -11.17 16.13
C GLY A 295 14.41 -11.94 15.84
N SER A 296 13.23 -11.41 16.24
CA SER A 296 11.95 -11.99 15.84
C SER A 296 11.56 -11.68 14.38
N VAL A 297 12.11 -10.61 13.80
CA VAL A 297 11.77 -10.16 12.44
C VAL A 297 12.51 -11.02 11.42
N LEU A 298 11.78 -11.92 10.78
CA LEU A 298 12.29 -12.83 9.74
C LEU A 298 12.10 -12.27 8.33
N SER A 299 11.18 -11.31 8.17
CA SER A 299 10.98 -10.65 6.87
C SER A 299 10.62 -9.18 7.06
N VAL A 300 11.12 -8.34 6.12
CA VAL A 300 10.67 -6.97 5.98
C VAL A 300 10.17 -6.81 4.55
N THR A 301 8.90 -6.48 4.39
CA THR A 301 8.29 -6.24 3.08
C THR A 301 8.07 -4.75 2.87
N SER A 302 8.50 -4.27 1.72
CA SER A 302 8.29 -2.88 1.29
C SER A 302 7.63 -2.83 -0.07
N SER A 303 6.77 -1.85 -0.29
CA SER A 303 6.17 -1.54 -1.59
C SER A 303 5.75 -0.08 -1.67
N GLY A 304 5.59 0.43 -2.89
CA GLY A 304 4.98 1.73 -3.17
C GLY A 304 5.94 2.91 -3.26
N VAL A 305 7.14 2.80 -2.69
CA VAL A 305 8.21 3.82 -2.80
C VAL A 305 9.54 3.10 -2.88
N MET A 306 10.51 3.70 -3.58
CA MET A 306 11.88 3.19 -3.68
C MET A 306 12.48 2.89 -2.30
N TRP A 307 13.17 1.76 -2.21
CA TRP A 307 13.92 1.34 -1.03
C TRP A 307 15.39 1.15 -1.39
N SER A 308 16.22 2.08 -0.93
CA SER A 308 17.63 2.15 -1.30
C SER A 308 18.45 1.00 -0.73
N ALA A 309 19.46 0.58 -1.47
CA ALA A 309 20.36 -0.53 -1.07
C ALA A 309 21.11 -0.22 0.24
N ASP A 310 21.45 1.05 0.48
CA ASP A 310 22.20 1.47 1.68
C ASP A 310 21.33 1.32 2.94
N ILE A 311 20.07 1.72 2.86
CA ILE A 311 19.12 1.53 3.96
C ILE A 311 18.85 0.04 4.21
N LYS A 312 18.70 -0.75 3.13
CA LYS A 312 18.56 -2.21 3.24
C LYS A 312 19.75 -2.84 3.97
N ARG A 313 20.99 -2.50 3.56
CA ARG A 313 22.21 -2.98 4.22
C ARG A 313 22.28 -2.55 5.68
N GLY A 314 21.91 -1.30 5.96
CA GLY A 314 21.84 -0.78 7.32
C GLY A 314 20.91 -1.60 8.19
N LEU A 315 19.67 -1.83 7.76
CA LEU A 315 18.69 -2.61 8.51
C LEU A 315 19.13 -4.07 8.72
N LEU A 316 19.79 -4.71 7.74
CA LEU A 316 20.31 -6.07 7.87
C LEU A 316 21.42 -6.19 8.92
N ARG A 317 22.12 -5.11 9.30
CA ARG A 317 23.06 -5.16 10.43
C ARG A 317 22.35 -5.37 11.77
N HIS A 318 21.12 -4.88 11.89
CA HIS A 318 20.31 -4.99 13.10
C HIS A 318 19.32 -6.18 13.06
N MET A 319 19.00 -6.67 11.87
CA MET A 319 18.12 -7.82 11.62
C MET A 319 18.80 -8.81 10.66
N PRO A 320 19.91 -9.47 11.09
CA PRO A 320 20.77 -10.23 10.18
C PRO A 320 20.11 -11.45 9.53
N ASP A 321 19.08 -11.99 10.16
CA ASP A 321 18.35 -13.17 9.68
C ASP A 321 17.10 -12.80 8.86
N ALA A 322 16.81 -11.50 8.72
CA ALA A 322 15.66 -11.05 7.95
C ALA A 322 15.88 -11.15 6.43
N VAL A 323 14.82 -11.50 5.73
CA VAL A 323 14.71 -11.40 4.28
C VAL A 323 14.01 -10.09 3.93
N LEU A 324 14.68 -9.22 3.19
CA LEU A 324 14.13 -7.95 2.74
C LEU A 324 13.47 -8.12 1.36
N ASN A 325 12.16 -7.96 1.30
CA ASN A 325 11.35 -8.09 0.10
C ASN A 325 10.89 -6.71 -0.38
N ASP A 326 11.46 -6.25 -1.49
CA ASP A 326 11.03 -5.02 -2.16
C ASP A 326 10.09 -5.41 -3.30
N VAL A 327 8.79 -5.09 -3.16
CA VAL A 327 7.74 -5.58 -4.05
C VAL A 327 7.28 -4.47 -4.97
N LEU A 328 7.48 -4.68 -6.27
CA LEU A 328 6.92 -3.83 -7.31
C LEU A 328 5.46 -4.22 -7.53
N SER A 329 4.56 -3.34 -7.12
CA SER A 329 3.11 -3.55 -7.17
C SER A 329 2.36 -2.24 -7.32
N SER A 330 1.17 -2.30 -7.85
CA SER A 330 0.15 -1.25 -7.74
C SER A 330 -1.16 -1.86 -7.24
N SER A 331 -2.13 -1.03 -6.89
CA SER A 331 -3.45 -1.53 -6.45
C SER A 331 -4.18 -2.33 -7.53
N GLU A 332 -3.87 -2.04 -8.79
CA GLU A 332 -4.40 -2.70 -9.98
C GLU A 332 -3.65 -4.00 -10.34
N ALA A 333 -2.36 -4.07 -9.95
CA ALA A 333 -1.47 -5.16 -10.37
C ALA A 333 -0.57 -5.58 -9.19
N LEU A 334 -1.00 -6.63 -8.50
CA LEU A 334 -0.30 -7.15 -7.33
C LEU A 334 0.71 -8.22 -7.73
N GLY A 335 2.02 -7.98 -7.42
CA GLY A 335 3.09 -8.92 -7.71
C GLY A 335 3.67 -8.81 -9.12
N LEU A 336 3.89 -7.59 -9.60
CA LEU A 336 4.59 -7.30 -10.86
C LEU A 336 6.04 -7.78 -10.85
N GLY A 337 6.71 -7.67 -9.71
CA GLY A 337 8.09 -8.11 -9.53
C GLY A 337 8.51 -8.01 -8.09
N ALA A 338 9.61 -8.66 -7.77
CA ALA A 338 10.20 -8.61 -6.44
C ALA A 338 11.74 -8.51 -6.52
N SER A 339 12.31 -7.82 -5.54
CA SER A 339 13.73 -7.77 -5.29
C SER A 339 13.98 -8.27 -3.87
N VAL A 340 14.73 -9.35 -3.74
CA VAL A 340 14.98 -10.01 -2.45
C VAL A 340 16.42 -9.78 -2.06
N MET A 341 16.66 -9.24 -0.87
CA MET A 341 17.97 -9.00 -0.30
C MET A 341 18.11 -9.68 1.06
N THR A 342 19.22 -10.35 1.28
CA THR A 342 19.62 -10.93 2.56
C THR A 342 21.03 -10.45 2.91
N ARG A 343 21.51 -10.79 4.09
CA ARG A 343 22.91 -10.50 4.50
C ARG A 343 23.93 -11.00 3.49
N ASP A 344 23.67 -12.15 2.86
CA ASP A 344 24.60 -12.84 1.97
C ASP A 344 24.33 -12.60 0.47
N CYS A 345 23.25 -11.87 0.14
CA CYS A 345 22.85 -11.60 -1.25
C CYS A 345 22.46 -10.13 -1.41
N GLU A 346 23.25 -9.38 -2.15
CA GLU A 346 22.96 -7.99 -2.51
C GLU A 346 22.24 -7.89 -3.86
N VAL A 347 21.34 -6.91 -3.95
CA VAL A 347 20.68 -6.55 -5.20
C VAL A 347 20.83 -5.05 -5.47
N LYS A 348 20.84 -4.70 -6.75
CA LYS A 348 20.84 -3.29 -7.16
C LYS A 348 19.48 -2.66 -6.87
N THR A 349 19.50 -1.40 -6.46
CA THR A 349 18.27 -0.59 -6.33
C THR A 349 17.50 -0.59 -7.67
N ALA A 350 16.17 -0.64 -7.61
CA ALA A 350 15.27 -0.66 -8.77
C ALA A 350 15.43 -1.86 -9.73
N SER A 351 16.12 -2.92 -9.32
CA SER A 351 16.23 -4.17 -10.08
C SER A 351 15.27 -5.20 -9.49
N PHE A 352 14.40 -5.76 -10.34
CA PHE A 352 13.36 -6.69 -9.93
C PHE A 352 13.40 -7.97 -10.77
N THR A 353 13.14 -9.10 -10.15
CA THR A 353 12.83 -10.34 -10.86
C THR A 353 11.39 -10.28 -11.36
N LEU A 354 11.20 -10.62 -12.63
CA LEU A 354 9.88 -10.66 -13.25
C LEU A 354 9.03 -11.77 -12.62
N GLY A 355 7.81 -11.44 -12.20
CA GLY A 355 6.85 -12.43 -11.75
C GLY A 355 6.42 -13.36 -12.90
N GLU A 356 6.06 -14.60 -12.61
CA GLU A 356 5.69 -15.60 -13.62
C GLU A 356 4.52 -15.16 -14.52
N ARG A 357 3.57 -14.40 -13.97
CA ARG A 357 2.40 -13.86 -14.67
C ARG A 357 2.68 -12.58 -15.43
N CYS A 358 3.90 -12.03 -15.29
CA CYS A 358 4.26 -10.75 -15.88
C CYS A 358 4.72 -10.90 -17.33
N ARG A 359 4.45 -9.87 -18.11
CA ARG A 359 4.97 -9.69 -19.48
C ARG A 359 5.36 -8.22 -19.64
N VAL A 360 6.22 -7.98 -20.62
CA VAL A 360 6.58 -6.62 -21.04
C VAL A 360 6.17 -6.46 -22.49
N PHE A 361 5.38 -5.43 -22.80
CA PHE A 361 4.92 -5.14 -24.15
C PHE A 361 5.44 -3.78 -24.62
N ASP A 362 5.83 -3.69 -25.87
CA ASP A 362 6.15 -2.43 -26.53
C ASP A 362 4.88 -1.59 -26.76
N GLU A 363 5.02 -0.43 -27.42
CA GLU A 363 3.88 0.46 -27.71
C GLU A 363 2.86 -0.16 -28.69
N THR A 364 3.27 -1.18 -29.45
CA THR A 364 2.45 -1.88 -30.45
C THR A 364 1.88 -3.22 -29.93
N ASP A 365 1.96 -3.44 -28.62
CA ASP A 365 1.54 -4.66 -27.92
C ASP A 365 2.32 -5.93 -28.30
N ARG A 366 3.55 -5.78 -28.80
CA ARG A 366 4.44 -6.92 -29.06
C ARG A 366 5.28 -7.22 -27.82
N PRO A 367 5.51 -8.49 -27.48
CA PRO A 367 6.36 -8.86 -26.36
C PRO A 367 7.79 -8.35 -26.53
N VAL A 368 8.31 -7.71 -25.46
CA VAL A 368 9.74 -7.35 -25.35
C VAL A 368 10.48 -8.55 -24.78
N LEU A 369 11.42 -9.10 -25.53
CA LEU A 369 12.14 -10.31 -25.14
C LEU A 369 13.30 -9.98 -24.19
N ALA A 370 13.59 -10.93 -23.29
CA ALA A 370 14.75 -10.86 -22.42
C ALA A 370 16.04 -10.74 -23.25
N GLY A 371 16.96 -9.90 -22.81
CA GLY A 371 18.25 -9.67 -23.48
C GLY A 371 18.18 -8.76 -24.70
N SER A 372 16.99 -8.27 -25.09
CA SER A 372 16.88 -7.32 -26.20
C SER A 372 17.35 -5.90 -25.86
N GLY A 373 17.52 -5.57 -24.58
CA GLY A 373 17.70 -4.19 -24.09
C GLY A 373 16.48 -3.31 -24.33
N GLY A 374 15.36 -3.91 -24.76
CA GLY A 374 14.14 -3.22 -25.11
C GLY A 374 13.44 -2.62 -23.89
N VAL A 375 12.72 -1.53 -24.14
CA VAL A 375 11.88 -0.84 -23.14
C VAL A 375 10.42 -1.11 -23.47
N GLY A 376 9.62 -1.36 -22.45
CA GLY A 376 8.19 -1.60 -22.64
C GLY A 376 7.37 -1.37 -21.40
N ARG A 377 6.06 -1.54 -21.56
CA ARG A 377 5.06 -1.42 -20.49
C ARG A 377 4.96 -2.75 -19.75
N LEU A 378 5.07 -2.69 -18.44
CA LEU A 378 4.88 -3.86 -17.59
C LEU A 378 3.40 -4.23 -17.53
N ALA A 379 3.11 -5.50 -17.71
CA ALA A 379 1.77 -6.06 -17.77
C ALA A 379 1.67 -7.28 -16.86
N LEU A 380 0.56 -7.42 -16.14
CA LEU A 380 0.30 -8.55 -15.24
C LEU A 380 -0.91 -9.34 -15.75
N GLY A 381 -0.71 -10.64 -15.99
CA GLY A 381 -1.78 -11.59 -16.30
C GLY A 381 -2.66 -11.92 -15.10
N PRO A 382 -3.75 -12.69 -15.31
CA PRO A 382 -4.70 -13.01 -14.25
C PRO A 382 -4.05 -13.82 -13.09
N PRO A 383 -4.63 -13.75 -11.86
CA PRO A 383 -5.87 -13.05 -11.53
C PRO A 383 -5.69 -11.53 -11.49
N ASN A 384 -6.75 -10.81 -11.88
CA ASN A 384 -6.77 -9.35 -11.99
C ASN A 384 -8.05 -8.79 -11.36
N PRO A 385 -8.05 -7.54 -10.86
CA PRO A 385 -9.28 -6.90 -10.40
C PRO A 385 -10.30 -6.74 -11.54
N LEU A 386 -11.56 -6.57 -11.18
CA LEU A 386 -12.64 -6.36 -12.16
C LEU A 386 -12.42 -5.09 -12.99
N GLY A 387 -11.85 -4.06 -12.38
CA GLY A 387 -11.60 -2.76 -12.98
C GLY A 387 -11.68 -1.65 -11.95
N TYR A 388 -11.85 -0.43 -12.44
CA TYR A 388 -12.19 0.72 -11.60
C TYR A 388 -13.71 0.87 -11.49
N TYR A 389 -14.19 1.11 -10.30
CA TYR A 389 -15.61 1.35 -10.07
C TYR A 389 -16.06 2.61 -10.81
N ARG A 390 -17.18 2.53 -11.52
CA ARG A 390 -17.78 3.63 -12.30
C ARG A 390 -16.85 4.31 -13.32
N ASP A 391 -15.74 3.69 -13.70
CA ASP A 391 -14.82 4.23 -14.70
C ASP A 391 -14.50 3.17 -15.75
N ALA A 392 -15.46 2.92 -16.65
CA ALA A 392 -15.33 1.92 -17.71
C ALA A 392 -14.24 2.27 -18.72
N GLU A 393 -14.06 3.55 -19.04
CA GLU A 393 -13.05 4.02 -19.98
C GLU A 393 -11.64 3.75 -19.44
N LYS A 394 -11.37 4.16 -18.20
CA LYS A 394 -10.09 3.90 -17.55
C LYS A 394 -9.86 2.42 -17.34
N SER A 395 -10.91 1.65 -17.01
CA SER A 395 -10.83 0.20 -16.89
C SER A 395 -10.40 -0.44 -18.21
N ALA A 396 -11.01 -0.07 -19.32
CA ALA A 396 -10.66 -0.59 -20.64
C ALA A 396 -9.23 -0.19 -21.06
N ALA A 397 -8.78 1.00 -20.70
CA ALA A 397 -7.42 1.46 -20.99
C ALA A 397 -6.35 0.71 -20.15
N THR A 398 -6.69 0.31 -18.93
CA THR A 398 -5.76 -0.34 -17.99
C THR A 398 -5.79 -1.86 -18.12
N PHE A 399 -6.98 -2.45 -18.27
CA PHE A 399 -7.17 -3.90 -18.36
C PHE A 399 -7.44 -4.31 -19.79
N ARG A 400 -6.38 -4.69 -20.50
CA ARG A 400 -6.40 -4.92 -21.95
C ARG A 400 -6.33 -6.41 -22.27
N VAL A 401 -7.01 -6.82 -23.32
CA VAL A 401 -6.91 -8.19 -23.85
C VAL A 401 -5.86 -8.20 -24.97
N ILE A 402 -4.78 -8.95 -24.77
CA ILE A 402 -3.71 -9.15 -25.75
C ILE A 402 -3.58 -10.66 -25.95
N ASP A 403 -3.69 -11.11 -27.20
CA ASP A 403 -3.64 -12.55 -27.56
C ASP A 403 -4.61 -13.42 -26.75
N GLY A 404 -5.81 -12.91 -26.45
CA GLY A 404 -6.86 -13.62 -25.70
C GLY A 404 -6.66 -13.64 -24.18
N VAL A 405 -5.58 -13.06 -23.66
CA VAL A 405 -5.31 -12.96 -22.21
C VAL A 405 -5.57 -11.53 -21.73
N ARG A 406 -6.30 -11.40 -20.61
CA ARG A 406 -6.58 -10.11 -19.98
C ARG A 406 -5.41 -9.69 -19.10
N TYR A 407 -4.69 -8.66 -19.50
CA TYR A 407 -3.57 -8.08 -18.77
C TYR A 407 -3.97 -6.77 -18.08
N CYS A 408 -3.49 -6.58 -16.86
CA CYS A 408 -3.43 -5.27 -16.22
C CYS A 408 -2.13 -4.56 -16.64
N ILE A 409 -2.25 -3.37 -17.22
CA ILE A 409 -1.12 -2.53 -17.66
C ILE A 409 -1.24 -1.18 -16.96
N PRO A 410 -0.74 -1.03 -15.71
CA PRO A 410 -0.95 0.16 -14.88
C PRO A 410 -0.18 1.40 -15.36
N GLY A 411 0.68 1.24 -16.37
CA GLY A 411 1.46 2.33 -16.98
C GLY A 411 2.90 2.40 -16.50
N ASP A 412 3.38 1.37 -15.82
CA ASP A 412 4.77 1.24 -15.41
C ASP A 412 5.65 0.82 -16.60
N TRP A 413 6.77 1.51 -16.79
CA TRP A 413 7.75 1.23 -17.85
C TRP A 413 9.00 0.60 -17.27
N VAL A 414 9.52 -0.39 -18.00
CA VAL A 414 10.71 -1.16 -17.60
C VAL A 414 11.62 -1.40 -18.79
N ARG A 415 12.91 -1.62 -18.48
CA ARG A 415 13.87 -2.23 -19.40
C ARG A 415 14.05 -3.68 -19.01
N VAL A 416 14.05 -4.56 -20.00
CA VAL A 416 14.33 -5.99 -19.80
C VAL A 416 15.81 -6.21 -20.00
N GLU A 417 16.51 -6.59 -18.94
CA GLU A 417 17.95 -6.81 -18.94
C GLU A 417 18.32 -8.17 -19.57
N ALA A 418 19.62 -8.38 -19.84
CA ALA A 418 20.11 -9.60 -20.49
C ALA A 418 19.86 -10.88 -19.68
N ASP A 419 19.83 -10.78 -18.38
CA ASP A 419 19.56 -11.87 -17.45
C ASP A 419 18.05 -12.10 -17.19
N GLY A 420 17.18 -11.31 -17.83
CA GLY A 420 15.72 -11.36 -17.66
C GLY A 420 15.21 -10.55 -16.47
N SER A 421 16.09 -9.92 -15.70
CA SER A 421 15.67 -8.97 -14.67
C SER A 421 15.10 -7.69 -15.28
N LEU A 422 14.34 -6.93 -14.47
CA LEU A 422 13.77 -5.66 -14.88
C LEU A 422 14.46 -4.51 -14.18
N THR A 423 14.83 -3.49 -14.95
CA THR A 423 15.12 -2.17 -14.41
C THR A 423 13.85 -1.30 -14.52
N PHE A 424 13.33 -0.88 -13.38
CA PHE A 424 12.18 0.02 -13.34
C PHE A 424 12.59 1.42 -13.81
N LEU A 425 11.89 1.95 -14.81
CA LEU A 425 12.20 3.24 -15.42
C LEU A 425 11.26 4.35 -14.94
N GLY A 426 10.07 3.97 -14.43
CA GLY A 426 9.07 4.92 -13.94
C GLY A 426 7.69 4.75 -14.57
N ARG A 427 6.76 5.64 -14.19
CA ARG A 427 5.41 5.65 -14.76
C ARG A 427 5.32 6.49 -16.01
N GLY A 428 4.56 6.03 -16.98
CA GLY A 428 4.35 6.75 -18.25
C GLY A 428 3.77 8.15 -18.09
N SER A 429 3.02 8.41 -17.00
CA SER A 429 2.54 9.75 -16.63
C SER A 429 3.65 10.70 -16.16
N GLY A 430 4.80 10.17 -15.71
CA GLY A 430 6.01 10.92 -15.35
C GLY A 430 7.03 11.01 -16.49
N CYS A 431 6.72 10.47 -17.67
CA CYS A 431 7.61 10.52 -18.83
C CYS A 431 7.69 11.95 -19.37
N ILE A 432 8.91 12.48 -19.47
CA ILE A 432 9.22 13.80 -19.99
C ILE A 432 9.62 13.66 -21.45
N ASN A 433 8.89 14.33 -22.35
CA ASN A 433 9.21 14.32 -23.76
C ASN A 433 10.10 15.52 -24.11
N THR A 434 11.40 15.28 -24.24
CA THR A 434 12.41 16.33 -24.48
C THR A 434 13.13 16.08 -25.79
N GLY A 435 13.02 16.99 -26.75
CA GLY A 435 13.70 16.89 -28.05
C GLY A 435 13.35 15.64 -28.88
N GLY A 436 12.16 15.07 -28.69
CA GLY A 436 11.73 13.81 -29.32
C GLY A 436 12.14 12.54 -28.58
N GLU A 437 12.89 12.68 -27.48
CA GLU A 437 13.32 11.56 -26.62
C GLU A 437 12.40 11.45 -25.40
N LYS A 438 12.20 10.22 -24.92
CA LYS A 438 11.45 9.93 -23.69
C LYS A 438 12.40 9.80 -22.51
N VAL A 439 12.20 10.61 -21.48
CA VAL A 439 12.98 10.57 -20.24
C VAL A 439 12.05 10.26 -19.08
N PHE A 440 12.36 9.22 -18.34
CA PHE A 440 11.61 8.84 -17.15
C PHE A 440 12.18 9.61 -15.95
N ALA A 441 11.29 10.32 -15.25
CA ALA A 441 11.67 11.19 -14.13
C ALA A 441 12.45 10.41 -13.07
N GLU A 442 11.96 9.23 -12.71
CA GLU A 442 12.51 8.39 -11.65
C GLU A 442 13.95 7.90 -11.94
N GLU A 443 14.29 7.67 -13.22
CA GLU A 443 15.67 7.31 -13.61
C GLU A 443 16.67 8.44 -13.30
N VAL A 444 16.24 9.68 -13.52
CA VAL A 444 17.06 10.88 -13.25
C VAL A 444 17.09 11.19 -11.76
N GLU A 445 15.96 11.01 -11.07
CA GLU A 445 15.85 11.15 -9.61
C GLU A 445 16.83 10.21 -8.89
N GLU A 446 16.86 8.95 -9.32
CA GLU A 446 17.78 7.97 -8.73
C GLU A 446 19.25 8.32 -8.98
N ALA A 447 19.58 8.83 -10.17
CA ALA A 447 20.93 9.29 -10.44
C ALA A 447 21.30 10.47 -9.52
N LEU A 448 20.39 11.43 -9.32
CA LEU A 448 20.61 12.57 -8.43
C LEU A 448 20.78 12.16 -6.96
N LYS A 449 19.95 11.23 -6.47
CA LYS A 449 19.99 10.76 -5.07
C LYS A 449 21.26 9.97 -4.72
N ARG A 450 22.00 9.47 -5.70
CA ARG A 450 23.30 8.82 -5.46
C ARG A 450 24.43 9.80 -5.19
N HIS A 451 24.19 11.09 -5.32
CA HIS A 451 25.20 12.10 -4.99
C HIS A 451 25.16 12.41 -3.49
N ASP A 452 26.33 12.42 -2.84
CA ASP A 452 26.48 12.54 -1.38
C ASP A 452 25.82 13.80 -0.77
N SER A 453 25.64 14.85 -1.55
CA SER A 453 24.97 16.08 -1.08
C SER A 453 23.44 16.02 -1.11
N VAL A 454 22.82 15.04 -1.83
CA VAL A 454 21.39 15.01 -2.09
C VAL A 454 20.67 14.07 -1.12
N SER A 455 19.74 14.60 -0.35
CA SER A 455 18.90 13.81 0.54
C SER A 455 17.63 13.26 -0.14
N ASP A 456 17.05 14.02 -1.08
CA ASP A 456 15.93 13.57 -1.94
C ASP A 456 15.89 14.39 -3.24
N ALA A 457 15.28 13.83 -4.28
CA ALA A 457 15.15 14.50 -5.57
C ALA A 457 13.82 14.12 -6.23
N LEU A 458 13.17 15.11 -6.87
CA LEU A 458 12.09 14.89 -7.83
C LEU A 458 12.43 15.59 -9.15
N VAL A 459 12.02 14.97 -10.26
CA VAL A 459 12.28 15.47 -11.60
C VAL A 459 10.98 15.69 -12.35
N VAL A 460 10.84 16.85 -12.97
CA VAL A 460 9.63 17.24 -13.71
C VAL A 460 9.97 17.79 -15.09
N GLY A 461 9.09 17.56 -16.04
CA GLY A 461 9.10 18.23 -17.34
C GLY A 461 8.36 19.56 -17.24
N VAL A 462 9.02 20.66 -17.61
CA VAL A 462 8.36 21.96 -17.76
C VAL A 462 8.31 22.35 -19.23
N PRO A 463 7.29 23.09 -19.70
CA PRO A 463 7.21 23.53 -21.08
C PRO A 463 8.46 24.30 -21.52
N ASP A 464 9.02 23.95 -22.65
CA ASP A 464 10.21 24.56 -23.24
C ASP A 464 10.03 24.74 -24.75
N PRO A 465 10.26 25.95 -25.30
CA PRO A 465 10.02 26.22 -26.73
C PRO A 465 10.96 25.46 -27.66
N THR A 466 12.14 25.05 -27.20
CA THR A 466 13.15 24.34 -28.02
C THR A 466 12.97 22.83 -27.94
N TRP A 467 12.67 22.30 -26.76
CA TRP A 467 12.69 20.88 -26.47
C TRP A 467 11.28 20.27 -26.32
N GLY A 468 10.22 21.09 -26.39
CA GLY A 468 8.85 20.69 -25.99
C GLY A 468 8.71 20.66 -24.46
N GLN A 469 9.56 19.88 -23.80
CA GLN A 469 9.72 19.92 -22.34
C GLN A 469 11.22 19.97 -21.97
N ALA A 470 11.57 20.81 -21.01
CA ALA A 470 12.87 20.79 -20.35
C ALA A 470 12.83 19.96 -19.06
N ILE A 471 13.86 19.17 -18.82
CA ILE A 471 14.01 18.39 -17.61
C ILE A 471 14.48 19.33 -16.49
N VAL A 472 13.75 19.39 -15.39
CA VAL A 472 14.11 20.16 -14.20
C VAL A 472 14.15 19.25 -12.99
N GLY A 473 15.30 19.18 -12.32
CA GLY A 473 15.45 18.48 -11.05
C GLY A 473 15.23 19.46 -9.89
N VAL A 474 14.43 19.03 -8.91
CA VAL A 474 14.23 19.72 -7.63
C VAL A 474 14.80 18.81 -6.56
N VAL A 475 15.77 19.30 -5.79
CA VAL A 475 16.51 18.49 -4.80
C VAL A 475 16.36 19.08 -3.40
N THR A 476 16.41 18.22 -2.39
CA THR A 476 16.71 18.58 -1.02
C THR A 476 18.13 18.08 -0.70
N LEU A 477 18.85 18.80 0.12
CA LEU A 477 20.23 18.48 0.47
C LEU A 477 20.30 17.87 1.87
N HIS A 478 21.36 17.12 2.14
CA HIS A 478 21.73 16.76 3.51
C HIS A 478 22.12 18.00 4.31
N ALA A 479 22.01 17.92 5.65
CA ALA A 479 22.45 18.97 6.52
C ALA A 479 23.93 19.33 6.22
N ASP A 480 24.22 20.63 6.16
CA ASP A 480 25.55 21.19 5.88
C ASP A 480 26.12 20.94 4.46
N ALA A 481 25.35 20.30 3.56
CA ALA A 481 25.78 20.12 2.17
C ALA A 481 25.57 21.41 1.34
N ALA A 482 26.57 21.78 0.56
CA ALA A 482 26.46 22.90 -0.36
C ALA A 482 25.79 22.48 -1.68
N PHE A 483 24.96 23.35 -2.23
CA PHE A 483 24.35 23.14 -3.54
C PHE A 483 25.34 23.51 -4.65
N ASP A 484 25.67 22.54 -5.49
CA ASP A 484 26.46 22.74 -6.72
C ASP A 484 25.75 22.08 -7.91
N ALA A 485 25.08 22.90 -8.71
CA ALA A 485 24.29 22.43 -9.84
C ALA A 485 25.15 21.80 -10.95
N GLU A 486 26.41 22.23 -11.14
CA GLU A 486 27.30 21.65 -12.15
C GLU A 486 27.82 20.28 -11.68
N ALA A 487 28.26 20.15 -10.44
CA ALA A 487 28.67 18.88 -9.87
C ALA A 487 27.55 17.83 -9.97
N LEU A 488 26.31 18.21 -9.65
CA LEU A 488 25.15 17.34 -9.77
C LEU A 488 24.85 16.96 -11.25
N ARG A 489 24.97 17.91 -12.19
CA ARG A 489 24.81 17.61 -13.62
C ARG A 489 25.90 16.68 -14.15
N ASP A 490 27.14 16.88 -13.73
CA ASP A 490 28.25 16.01 -14.12
C ASP A 490 28.08 14.60 -13.54
N HIS A 491 27.61 14.50 -12.30
CA HIS A 491 27.30 13.23 -11.68
C HIS A 491 26.22 12.46 -12.44
N VAL A 492 25.13 13.12 -12.85
CA VAL A 492 24.08 12.53 -13.69
C VAL A 492 24.63 12.14 -15.07
N ARG A 493 25.46 13.02 -15.68
CA ARG A 493 26.08 12.78 -17.01
C ARG A 493 27.01 11.58 -17.03
N ALA A 494 27.65 11.28 -15.90
CA ALA A 494 28.49 10.10 -15.76
C ALA A 494 27.70 8.78 -15.73
N GLN A 495 26.40 8.83 -15.44
CA GLN A 495 25.55 7.65 -15.26
C GLN A 495 24.49 7.49 -16.36
N LEU A 496 24.01 8.60 -16.94
CA LEU A 496 22.91 8.62 -17.90
C LEU A 496 23.30 9.34 -19.20
N ALA A 497 22.55 9.03 -20.27
CA ALA A 497 22.74 9.69 -21.56
C ALA A 497 22.54 11.22 -21.46
N GLY A 498 23.30 11.98 -22.22
CA GLY A 498 23.36 13.44 -22.09
C GLY A 498 22.02 14.17 -22.24
N TYR A 499 21.06 13.64 -23.02
CA TYR A 499 19.73 14.22 -23.16
C TYR A 499 18.86 14.08 -21.90
N LYS A 500 19.22 13.16 -20.97
CA LYS A 500 18.55 12.94 -19.67
C LYS A 500 19.05 13.88 -18.58
N VAL A 501 20.15 14.58 -18.80
CA VAL A 501 20.74 15.50 -17.82
C VAL A 501 19.80 16.69 -17.60
N PRO A 502 19.41 17.00 -16.35
CA PRO A 502 18.55 18.14 -16.07
C PRO A 502 19.11 19.46 -16.59
N LYS A 503 18.28 20.20 -17.32
CA LYS A 503 18.66 21.55 -17.80
C LYS A 503 18.78 22.55 -16.65
N ARG A 504 17.96 22.35 -15.61
CA ARG A 504 17.97 23.13 -14.38
C ARG A 504 17.90 22.22 -13.17
N LEU A 505 18.59 22.64 -12.12
CA LEU A 505 18.51 22.05 -10.79
C LEU A 505 18.15 23.14 -9.79
N LEU A 506 17.19 22.86 -8.93
CA LEU A 506 16.66 23.79 -7.94
C LEU A 506 16.68 23.13 -6.57
N VAL A 507 16.93 23.92 -5.51
CA VAL A 507 16.85 23.44 -4.14
C VAL A 507 15.46 23.75 -3.60
N ALA A 508 14.81 22.74 -3.02
CA ALA A 508 13.58 22.92 -2.27
C ALA A 508 13.88 23.31 -0.81
N ASP A 509 13.10 24.21 -0.28
CA ASP A 509 13.11 24.65 1.11
C ASP A 509 12.16 23.85 2.01
N ARG A 510 11.50 22.84 1.43
CA ARG A 510 10.50 21.96 2.07
C ARG A 510 10.67 20.51 1.61
N PRO A 511 10.12 19.53 2.37
CA PRO A 511 10.14 18.15 1.94
C PRO A 511 9.47 17.97 0.56
N LEU A 512 10.07 17.13 -0.28
CA LEU A 512 9.57 16.78 -1.62
C LEU A 512 8.54 15.64 -1.58
N ARG A 513 8.29 15.10 -0.39
CA ARG A 513 7.33 14.01 -0.21
C ARG A 513 6.21 14.42 0.72
N ALA A 514 5.01 13.98 0.36
CA ALA A 514 3.86 14.05 1.25
C ALA A 514 4.10 13.19 2.51
N ALA A 515 3.34 13.43 3.57
CA ALA A 515 3.48 12.72 4.84
C ALA A 515 3.26 11.18 4.74
N ASN A 516 2.74 10.68 3.62
CA ASN A 516 2.63 9.23 3.30
C ASN A 516 3.86 8.68 2.57
N GLY A 517 4.93 9.46 2.43
CA GLY A 517 6.15 9.09 1.73
C GLY A 517 6.08 9.21 0.20
N LYS A 518 4.91 9.45 -0.38
CA LYS A 518 4.76 9.59 -1.83
C LYS A 518 5.33 10.92 -2.34
N ALA A 519 5.95 10.86 -3.52
CA ALA A 519 6.48 12.02 -4.23
C ALA A 519 5.39 13.07 -4.51
N ASP A 520 5.64 14.33 -4.16
CA ASP A 520 4.77 15.46 -4.45
C ASP A 520 5.24 16.16 -5.74
N TYR A 521 4.95 15.53 -6.87
CA TYR A 521 5.28 16.09 -8.18
C TYR A 521 4.54 17.40 -8.47
N GLY A 522 3.38 17.63 -7.84
CA GLY A 522 2.66 18.91 -7.93
C GLY A 522 3.47 20.04 -7.33
N ALA A 523 3.99 19.83 -6.13
CA ALA A 523 4.88 20.76 -5.45
C ALA A 523 6.19 21.00 -6.22
N ALA A 524 6.82 19.90 -6.71
CA ALA A 524 8.05 19.99 -7.49
C ALA A 524 7.84 20.81 -8.79
N ARG A 525 6.70 20.59 -9.48
CA ARG A 525 6.34 21.35 -10.68
C ARG A 525 6.11 22.82 -10.38
N ALA A 526 5.40 23.15 -9.31
CA ALA A 526 5.19 24.54 -8.90
C ALA A 526 6.53 25.26 -8.62
N ILE A 527 7.49 24.60 -7.97
CA ILE A 527 8.85 25.13 -7.75
C ILE A 527 9.55 25.34 -9.10
N ALA A 528 9.49 24.35 -10.01
CA ALA A 528 10.14 24.39 -11.31
C ALA A 528 9.59 25.50 -12.22
N GLU A 529 8.27 25.70 -12.22
CA GLU A 529 7.58 26.74 -13.00
C GLU A 529 7.76 28.14 -12.40
N GLY A 530 7.71 28.27 -11.06
CA GLY A 530 7.95 29.55 -10.37
C GLY A 530 9.35 30.10 -10.56
N ALA A 531 10.35 29.26 -10.79
CA ALA A 531 11.72 29.66 -11.15
C ALA A 531 11.85 30.07 -12.64
N THR A 532 10.85 29.81 -13.48
CA THR A 532 10.85 30.24 -14.90
C THR A 532 10.27 31.64 -15.07
N ALA A 533 9.48 32.11 -14.09
CA ALA A 533 8.84 33.43 -14.09
C ALA A 533 9.72 34.56 -13.48
N ARG A 534 10.94 34.23 -13.07
CA ARG A 534 11.96 35.19 -12.62
C ARG A 534 13.13 35.18 -13.59
#